data_3666962c8965a1d1f78fb3cbf4629f83
#
_entry.id   3666962c8965a1d1f78fb3cbf4629f83
#
_cell.length_a   1.000
_cell.length_b   1.000
_cell.length_c   1.000
_cell.angle_alpha   90.00
_cell.angle_beta   90.00
_cell.angle_gamma   90.00
#
_symmetry.space_group_name_H-M   'P 1'
#
loop_
_entity.id
_entity.type
_entity.pdbx_description
1 polymer ?
#
loop_
_entity_poly.entity_id
_entity_poly.type
_entity_poly.pdbx_seq_one_letter_code
_entity_poly.pdbx_strand_id
1 'polypeptide(L)'
;MSKALKSYMNKTAELGCILCRHLDLGETPAVLHHPRSAAGGAQRASDWLVIPLCPEHHAGKSGYHGLGDSGFYTRYKLTEWDLLAMVIEAHNR
;
A
#
# COMPACT_ATOMS: atom_id res chain seq x y z
N MET A 1 20.87 -2.31 -1.79
CA MET A 1 19.67 -2.98 -1.28
C MET A 1 20.01 -4.44 -0.98
N SER A 2 19.60 -4.94 0.18
CA SER A 2 19.87 -6.33 0.56
C SER A 2 19.00 -7.31 -0.25
N LYS A 3 19.47 -8.56 -0.33
CA LYS A 3 18.68 -9.61 -0.97
C LYS A 3 17.35 -9.84 -0.24
N ALA A 4 17.38 -9.79 1.09
CA ALA A 4 16.19 -9.99 1.90
C ALA A 4 15.14 -8.91 1.61
N LEU A 5 15.55 -7.65 1.55
CA LEU A 5 14.66 -6.54 1.25
C LEU A 5 14.08 -6.65 -0.16
N LYS A 6 14.94 -6.95 -1.14
CA LYS A 6 14.48 -7.10 -2.52
C LYS A 6 13.46 -8.23 -2.63
N SER A 7 13.71 -9.36 -1.99
CA SER A 7 12.78 -10.50 -1.96
C SER A 7 11.46 -10.10 -1.31
N TYR A 8 11.52 -9.37 -0.20
CA TYR A 8 10.32 -8.91 0.50
C TYR A 8 9.48 -7.99 -0.37
N MET A 9 10.12 -7.01 -1.03
CA MET A 9 9.43 -6.08 -1.91
C MET A 9 8.77 -6.82 -3.08
N ASN A 10 9.46 -7.78 -3.67
CA ASN A 10 8.89 -8.58 -4.76
C ASN A 10 7.68 -9.38 -4.30
N LYS A 11 7.77 -10.02 -3.14
CA LYS A 11 6.64 -10.77 -2.56
C LYS A 11 5.46 -9.86 -2.24
N THR A 12 5.76 -8.64 -1.77
CA THR A 12 4.71 -7.66 -1.48
C THR A 12 3.99 -7.25 -2.77
N ALA A 13 4.75 -6.97 -3.83
CA ALA A 13 4.14 -6.64 -5.13
C ALA A 13 3.27 -7.79 -5.66
N GLU A 14 3.71 -9.03 -5.46
CA GLU A 14 2.98 -10.22 -5.91
C GLU A 14 1.64 -10.43 -5.18
N LEU A 15 1.46 -9.82 -4.01
CA LEU A 15 0.17 -9.87 -3.32
C LEU A 15 -0.94 -9.19 -4.13
N GLY A 16 -0.56 -8.31 -5.06
CA GLY A 16 -1.53 -7.47 -5.76
C GLY A 16 -2.03 -6.35 -4.87
N CYS A 17 -2.94 -5.53 -5.39
CA CYS A 17 -3.48 -4.40 -4.65
C CYS A 17 -4.16 -4.83 -3.35
N ILE A 18 -3.65 -4.34 -2.22
CA ILE A 18 -4.19 -4.74 -0.91
C ILE A 18 -5.60 -4.17 -0.71
N LEU A 19 -5.89 -3.00 -1.28
CA LEU A 19 -7.23 -2.42 -1.18
C LEU A 19 -8.24 -3.18 -2.03
N CYS A 20 -7.87 -3.59 -3.25
CA CYS A 20 -8.74 -4.44 -4.07
C CYS A 20 -9.07 -5.74 -3.34
N ARG A 21 -8.08 -6.35 -2.68
CA ARG A 21 -8.31 -7.58 -1.89
C ARG A 21 -9.30 -7.31 -0.76
N HIS A 22 -9.12 -6.21 -0.05
CA HIS A 22 -10.00 -5.84 1.06
C HIS A 22 -11.44 -5.60 0.59
N LEU A 23 -11.59 -4.96 -0.57
CA LEU A 23 -12.89 -4.64 -1.15
C LEU A 23 -13.51 -5.80 -1.95
N ASP A 24 -12.82 -6.93 -1.98
CA ASP A 24 -13.26 -8.13 -2.71
C ASP A 24 -13.41 -7.88 -4.23
N LEU A 25 -12.48 -7.11 -4.76
CA LEU A 25 -12.44 -6.79 -6.20
C LEU A 25 -11.49 -7.70 -6.99
N GLY A 26 -10.97 -8.72 -6.34
CA GLY A 26 -10.05 -9.68 -6.97
C GLY A 26 -8.59 -9.26 -6.87
N GLU A 27 -7.74 -9.97 -7.59
CA GLU A 27 -6.31 -9.67 -7.65
C GLU A 27 -6.04 -8.68 -8.77
N THR A 28 -5.42 -7.56 -8.43
CA THR A 28 -5.10 -6.50 -9.37
C THR A 28 -3.60 -6.21 -9.30
N PRO A 29 -2.90 -6.14 -10.44
CA PRO A 29 -1.48 -5.80 -10.43
C PRO A 29 -1.23 -4.49 -9.68
N ALA A 30 -0.16 -4.45 -8.91
CA ALA A 30 0.10 -3.34 -8.01
C ALA A 30 1.48 -2.72 -8.22
N VAL A 31 1.56 -1.44 -7.89
CA VAL A 31 2.83 -0.75 -7.69
C VAL A 31 3.04 -0.61 -6.17
N LEU A 32 4.27 -0.40 -5.74
CA LEU A 32 4.58 -0.28 -4.32
C LEU A 32 4.50 1.18 -3.89
N HIS A 33 3.62 1.44 -2.93
CA HIS A 33 3.42 2.76 -2.33
C HIS A 33 4.17 2.85 -1.02
N HIS A 34 4.95 3.92 -0.84
CA HIS A 34 5.62 4.20 0.43
C HIS A 34 4.69 5.05 1.29
N PRO A 35 4.32 4.59 2.50
CA PRO A 35 3.35 5.33 3.32
C PRO A 35 3.88 6.71 3.68
N ARG A 36 3.06 7.70 3.44
CA ARG A 36 3.39 9.10 3.75
C ARG A 36 3.30 9.35 5.24
N SER A 37 2.42 8.63 5.91
CA SER A 37 2.25 8.74 7.36
C SER A 37 3.47 8.26 8.15
N ALA A 38 4.31 7.42 7.54
CA ALA A 38 5.50 6.86 8.18
C ALA A 38 6.77 7.68 7.90
N ALA A 39 6.63 8.79 7.15
CA ALA A 39 7.78 9.63 6.78
C ALA A 39 7.52 11.07 7.18
N GLY A 40 8.57 11.78 7.55
CA GLY A 40 8.50 13.20 7.87
C GLY A 40 9.07 14.04 6.76
N GLY A 41 8.46 15.19 6.50
CA GLY A 41 8.96 16.15 5.52
C GLY A 41 9.10 15.57 4.13
N ALA A 42 10.26 15.76 3.52
CA ALA A 42 10.54 15.29 2.17
C ALA A 42 11.11 13.87 2.12
N GLN A 43 11.21 13.19 3.25
CA GLN A 43 11.82 11.87 3.32
C GLN A 43 10.83 10.77 2.94
N ARG A 44 11.34 9.75 2.25
CA ARG A 44 10.59 8.56 1.90
C ARG A 44 10.63 7.57 3.07
N ALA A 45 9.53 6.86 3.30
CA ALA A 45 9.48 5.80 4.30
C ALA A 45 10.40 4.64 3.91
N SER A 46 10.73 3.80 4.88
CA SER A 46 11.53 2.61 4.67
C SER A 46 10.91 1.70 3.60
N ASP A 47 11.75 1.07 2.78
CA ASP A 47 11.32 0.09 1.78
C ASP A 47 10.66 -1.15 2.41
N TRP A 48 10.86 -1.39 3.71
CA TRP A 48 10.17 -2.47 4.42
C TRP A 48 8.69 -2.16 4.68
N LEU A 49 8.29 -0.89 4.51
CA LEU A 49 6.93 -0.44 4.81
C LEU A 49 6.09 -0.24 3.54
N VAL A 50 6.46 -0.89 2.43
CA VAL A 50 5.74 -0.70 1.17
C VAL A 50 4.36 -1.35 1.19
N ILE A 51 3.41 -0.70 0.52
CA ILE A 51 2.03 -1.12 0.41
C ILE A 51 1.70 -1.30 -1.07
N PRO A 52 1.26 -2.50 -1.50
CA PRO A 52 0.91 -2.71 -2.90
C PRO A 52 -0.47 -2.13 -3.21
N LEU A 53 -0.52 -1.21 -4.16
CA LEU A 53 -1.76 -0.58 -4.61
C LEU A 53 -1.80 -0.57 -6.14
N CYS A 54 -2.96 -0.87 -6.72
CA CYS A 54 -3.11 -0.77 -8.16
C CYS A 54 -3.02 0.70 -8.59
N PRO A 55 -2.78 0.98 -9.89
CA PRO A 55 -2.66 2.38 -10.33
C PRO A 55 -3.83 3.27 -9.92
N GLU A 56 -5.07 2.76 -9.99
CA GLU A 56 -6.24 3.54 -9.60
C GLU A 56 -6.23 3.86 -8.10
N HIS A 57 -5.95 2.87 -7.25
CA HIS A 57 -5.95 3.07 -5.80
C HIS A 57 -4.68 3.74 -5.28
N HIS A 58 -3.64 3.82 -6.10
CA HIS A 58 -2.42 4.55 -5.77
C HIS A 58 -2.55 6.03 -6.14
N ALA A 59 -2.74 6.33 -7.43
CA ALA A 59 -2.69 7.69 -7.96
C ALA A 59 -3.94 8.12 -8.71
N GLY A 60 -4.93 7.25 -8.87
CA GLY A 60 -6.18 7.59 -9.54
C GLY A 60 -7.11 8.41 -8.66
N LYS A 61 -8.27 8.74 -9.19
CA LYS A 61 -9.28 9.56 -8.49
C LYS A 61 -9.78 8.92 -7.21
N SER A 62 -9.83 7.59 -7.16
CA SER A 62 -10.24 6.85 -5.98
C SER A 62 -9.06 6.31 -5.18
N GLY A 63 -7.85 6.81 -5.44
CA GLY A 63 -6.62 6.37 -4.86
C GLY A 63 -6.09 7.30 -3.78
N TYR A 64 -5.05 6.83 -3.10
CA TYR A 64 -4.47 7.56 -1.97
C TYR A 64 -3.96 8.94 -2.37
N HIS A 65 -3.19 9.04 -3.48
CA HIS A 65 -2.65 10.34 -3.91
C HIS A 65 -3.73 11.28 -4.43
N GLY A 66 -4.80 10.74 -5.00
CA GLY A 66 -5.90 11.57 -5.48
C GLY A 66 -6.79 12.09 -4.37
N LEU A 67 -7.02 11.30 -3.34
CA LEU A 67 -7.92 11.64 -2.24
C LEU A 67 -7.21 12.29 -1.05
N GLY A 68 -5.93 11.97 -0.84
CA GLY A 68 -5.21 12.38 0.37
C GLY A 68 -5.63 11.56 1.59
N ASP A 69 -4.98 11.79 2.73
CA ASP A 69 -5.26 11.07 3.98
C ASP A 69 -6.74 11.15 4.38
N SER A 70 -7.24 12.37 4.42
CA SER A 70 -8.60 12.65 4.88
C SER A 70 -9.65 12.08 3.94
N GLY A 71 -9.47 12.29 2.64
CA GLY A 71 -10.39 11.79 1.62
C GLY A 71 -10.39 10.27 1.55
N PHE A 72 -9.21 9.68 1.68
CA PHE A 72 -9.08 8.22 1.68
C PHE A 72 -9.82 7.61 2.88
N TYR A 73 -9.61 8.18 4.07
CA TYR A 73 -10.32 7.73 5.27
C TYR A 73 -11.83 7.91 5.15
N THR A 74 -12.27 9.05 4.61
CA THR A 74 -13.69 9.31 4.42
C THR A 74 -14.33 8.25 3.52
N ARG A 75 -13.62 7.89 2.43
CA ARG A 75 -14.16 6.95 1.45
C ARG A 75 -14.10 5.51 1.91
N TYR A 76 -12.96 5.07 2.48
CA TYR A 76 -12.72 3.65 2.77
C TYR A 76 -12.72 3.32 4.25
N LYS A 77 -12.68 4.31 5.13
CA LYS A 77 -12.53 4.14 6.58
C LYS A 77 -11.24 3.43 6.95
N LEU A 78 -10.19 3.66 6.15
CA LEU A 78 -8.87 3.06 6.30
C LEU A 78 -7.80 4.14 6.28
N THR A 79 -6.74 3.91 7.06
CA THR A 79 -5.52 4.73 7.03
C THR A 79 -4.42 3.93 6.35
N GLU A 80 -3.29 4.58 6.07
CA GLU A 80 -2.10 3.85 5.58
C GLU A 80 -1.65 2.78 6.57
N TRP A 81 -1.79 3.03 7.86
CA TRP A 81 -1.43 2.05 8.90
C TRP A 81 -2.32 0.81 8.83
N ASP A 82 -3.60 1.00 8.54
CA ASP A 82 -4.52 -0.13 8.36
C ASP A 82 -4.10 -0.97 7.15
N LEU A 83 -3.76 -0.32 6.04
CA LEU A 83 -3.30 -1.02 4.84
C LEU A 83 -2.00 -1.77 5.11
N LEU A 84 -1.08 -1.14 5.83
CA LEU A 84 0.19 -1.79 6.17
C LEU A 84 -0.03 -3.02 7.05
N ALA A 85 -0.95 -2.93 8.01
CA ALA A 85 -1.30 -4.07 8.85
C ALA A 85 -1.84 -5.23 8.01
N MET A 86 -2.66 -4.94 7.00
CA MET A 86 -3.17 -5.96 6.07
C MET A 86 -2.05 -6.63 5.29
N VAL A 87 -1.05 -5.84 4.87
CA VAL A 87 0.13 -6.38 4.16
C VAL A 87 0.90 -7.33 5.05
N ILE A 88 1.17 -6.93 6.29
CA ILE A 88 1.90 -7.75 7.24
C ILE A 88 1.13 -9.05 7.52
N GLU A 89 -0.18 -8.95 7.70
CA GLU A 89 -1.04 -10.10 7.90
C GLU A 89 -0.98 -11.06 6.70
N ALA A 90 -1.04 -10.51 5.48
CA ALA A 90 -0.99 -11.32 4.26
C ALA A 90 0.34 -12.08 4.14
N HIS A 91 1.45 -11.47 4.57
CA HIS A 91 2.76 -12.13 4.56
C HIS A 91 2.86 -13.27 5.58
N ASN A 92 2.01 -13.27 6.59
CA ASN A 92 2.06 -14.22 7.70
C ASN A 92 0.97 -15.30 7.65
N ARG A 93 0.33 -15.44 6.50
CA ARG A 93 -0.66 -16.50 6.30
C ARG A 93 -0.05 -17.77 5.80
#